data_3542ad14127011e8deb592169233e319
#
_entry.id   3542ad14127011e8deb592169233e319
#
_cell.length_a   1.000
_cell.length_b   1.000
_cell.length_c   1.000
_cell.angle_alpha   90.00
_cell.angle_beta   90.00
_cell.angle_gamma   90.00
#
_symmetry.space_group_name_H-M   'P 1'
#
loop_
_entity.id
_entity.type
_entity.pdbx_description
1 polymer ?
#
loop_
_entity_poly.entity_id
_entity_poly.type
_entity_poly.pdbx_seq_one_letter_code
_entity_poly.pdbx_strand_id
1 'polypeptide(L)'
;DLFRAETVGKAAFRQKSVIMGVGLYLDATGEVPSNRMLDVYKSEDDARRVWGAVAAWLVARKEHFGAFWNNATEATSAFTEAGCVIGQTWDTTGLLLNRDNADFVYRAPKEGIITWLDSFGMLKQAPNPTQAVAFMNFMLQPEVGGMFANNTGYNSAVTGAADFASEEFKRQFNDVYTTDVLGNMWWWQADTPFFAPIRNEFVEIITNA
;
A
#
# COMPACT_ATOMS: atom_id res chain seq x y z
N ASP A 1 0.87 1.32 -16.54
CA ASP A 1 1.92 2.36 -16.66
C ASP A 1 3.28 1.89 -16.13
N LEU A 2 3.35 1.01 -15.11
CA LEU A 2 4.60 0.50 -14.51
C LEU A 2 5.50 -0.28 -15.49
N PHE A 3 4.93 -0.85 -16.54
CA PHE A 3 5.59 -1.77 -17.47
C PHE A 3 5.59 -1.22 -18.92
N ARG A 4 5.96 0.05 -19.07
CA ARG A 4 6.17 0.70 -20.38
C ARG A 4 7.65 0.68 -20.77
N ALA A 5 7.95 0.86 -22.04
CA ALA A 5 9.34 0.89 -22.52
C ALA A 5 10.19 1.93 -21.77
N GLU A 6 9.61 3.08 -21.40
CA GLU A 6 10.29 4.17 -20.72
C GLU A 6 10.62 3.86 -19.24
N THR A 7 10.00 2.82 -18.67
CA THR A 7 10.15 2.43 -17.26
C THR A 7 11.10 1.24 -17.06
N VAL A 8 11.77 0.77 -18.09
CA VAL A 8 12.77 -0.31 -17.98
C VAL A 8 13.86 0.08 -16.99
N GLY A 9 14.07 -0.74 -15.95
CA GLY A 9 15.02 -0.51 -14.87
C GLY A 9 14.69 0.65 -13.93
N LYS A 10 13.46 1.21 -13.99
CA LYS A 10 13.09 2.45 -13.28
C LYS A 10 11.81 2.34 -12.47
N ALA A 11 11.26 1.15 -12.28
CA ALA A 11 10.06 0.97 -11.50
C ALA A 11 10.38 0.45 -10.08
N ALA A 12 9.81 1.11 -9.06
CA ALA A 12 9.95 0.72 -7.66
C ALA A 12 8.75 -0.11 -7.19
N PHE A 13 9.01 -1.18 -6.45
CA PHE A 13 7.97 -2.10 -6.00
C PHE A 13 8.09 -2.42 -4.51
N ARG A 14 6.96 -2.44 -3.81
CA ARG A 14 6.93 -2.99 -2.46
C ARG A 14 6.90 -4.51 -2.53
N GLN A 15 7.89 -5.17 -1.93
CA GLN A 15 8.04 -6.63 -2.00
C GLN A 15 6.74 -7.39 -1.67
N LYS A 16 6.09 -7.06 -0.54
CA LYS A 16 4.91 -7.79 -0.06
C LYS A 16 3.62 -7.51 -0.86
N SER A 17 3.53 -6.38 -1.55
CA SER A 17 2.28 -5.95 -2.19
C SER A 17 2.34 -5.87 -3.71
N VAL A 18 3.52 -5.99 -4.34
CA VAL A 18 3.62 -6.00 -5.80
C VAL A 18 2.74 -7.08 -6.42
N ILE A 19 2.77 -8.28 -5.84
CA ILE A 19 1.99 -9.42 -6.31
C ILE A 19 0.47 -9.17 -6.20
N MET A 20 0.03 -8.44 -5.18
CA MET A 20 -1.39 -8.08 -5.03
C MET A 20 -1.79 -6.98 -5.99
N GLY A 21 -0.99 -5.92 -6.13
CA GLY A 21 -1.28 -4.79 -7.02
C GLY A 21 -1.32 -5.21 -8.49
N VAL A 22 -0.34 -5.99 -8.93
CA VAL A 22 -0.31 -6.55 -10.28
C VAL A 22 -1.41 -7.59 -10.48
N GLY A 23 -1.72 -8.37 -9.44
CA GLY A 23 -2.84 -9.30 -9.48
C GLY A 23 -4.19 -8.61 -9.70
N LEU A 24 -4.45 -7.48 -9.05
CA LEU A 24 -5.66 -6.68 -9.29
C LEU A 24 -5.73 -6.17 -10.75
N TYR A 25 -4.60 -5.75 -11.30
CA TYR A 25 -4.53 -5.38 -12.72
C TYR A 25 -4.85 -6.56 -13.65
N LEU A 26 -4.25 -7.73 -13.42
CA LEU A 26 -4.47 -8.92 -14.25
C LEU A 26 -5.89 -9.49 -14.13
N ASP A 27 -6.52 -9.34 -12.96
CA ASP A 27 -7.94 -9.66 -12.78
C ASP A 27 -8.82 -8.69 -13.58
N ALA A 28 -8.53 -7.39 -13.50
CA ALA A 28 -9.29 -6.37 -14.22
C ALA A 28 -9.17 -6.48 -15.75
N THR A 29 -8.04 -7.00 -16.26
CA THR A 29 -7.85 -7.28 -17.71
C THR A 29 -8.39 -8.65 -18.13
N GLY A 30 -8.77 -9.50 -17.18
CA GLY A 30 -9.23 -10.88 -17.43
C GLY A 30 -8.10 -11.87 -17.71
N GLU A 31 -6.83 -11.46 -17.60
CA GLU A 31 -5.68 -12.35 -17.81
C GLU A 31 -5.53 -13.39 -16.68
N VAL A 32 -5.81 -13.00 -15.44
CA VAL A 32 -5.78 -13.89 -14.26
C VAL A 32 -7.04 -13.68 -13.43
N PRO A 33 -8.15 -14.33 -13.74
CA PRO A 33 -9.38 -14.23 -12.95
C PRO A 33 -9.15 -14.66 -11.50
N SER A 34 -9.47 -13.79 -10.55
CA SER A 34 -9.16 -13.96 -9.13
C SER A 34 -10.19 -13.32 -8.19
N ASN A 35 -11.33 -12.90 -8.74
CA ASN A 35 -12.36 -12.16 -7.98
C ASN A 35 -11.74 -10.96 -7.22
N ARG A 36 -11.03 -10.09 -7.94
CA ARG A 36 -10.26 -9.00 -7.36
C ARG A 36 -9.29 -9.47 -6.28
N MET A 37 -8.54 -10.54 -6.55
CA MET A 37 -7.58 -11.16 -5.62
C MET A 37 -8.20 -11.77 -4.35
N LEU A 38 -9.51 -11.83 -4.21
CA LEU A 38 -10.15 -12.45 -3.04
C LEU A 38 -10.03 -13.99 -3.06
N ASP A 39 -9.83 -14.58 -4.23
CA ASP A 39 -9.66 -16.04 -4.35
C ASP A 39 -8.42 -16.57 -3.62
N VAL A 40 -7.38 -15.74 -3.45
CA VAL A 40 -6.16 -16.13 -2.72
C VAL A 40 -6.37 -16.40 -1.22
N TYR A 41 -7.54 -16.06 -0.70
CA TYR A 41 -7.93 -16.34 0.69
C TYR A 41 -8.82 -17.57 0.84
N LYS A 42 -9.29 -18.16 -0.27
CA LYS A 42 -10.25 -19.30 -0.25
C LYS A 42 -9.58 -20.62 0.07
N SER A 43 -8.47 -20.92 -0.61
CA SER A 43 -7.74 -22.18 -0.47
C SER A 43 -6.26 -22.01 -0.85
N GLU A 44 -5.43 -22.97 -0.43
CA GLU A 44 -4.02 -23.02 -0.85
C GLU A 44 -3.90 -23.18 -2.37
N ASP A 45 -4.74 -24.01 -2.98
CA ASP A 45 -4.73 -24.25 -4.43
C ASP A 45 -5.08 -22.97 -5.20
N ASP A 46 -6.10 -22.23 -4.77
CA ASP A 46 -6.45 -20.95 -5.39
C ASP A 46 -5.35 -19.92 -5.21
N ALA A 47 -4.75 -19.83 -4.02
CA ALA A 47 -3.63 -18.94 -3.74
C ALA A 47 -2.44 -19.26 -4.65
N ARG A 48 -2.05 -20.53 -4.76
CA ARG A 48 -0.95 -20.96 -5.63
C ARG A 48 -1.25 -20.72 -7.11
N ARG A 49 -2.47 -21.01 -7.56
CA ARG A 49 -2.91 -20.75 -8.93
C ARG A 49 -2.78 -19.28 -9.30
N VAL A 50 -3.35 -18.40 -8.48
CA VAL A 50 -3.39 -16.96 -8.75
C VAL A 50 -2.00 -16.34 -8.61
N TRP A 51 -1.33 -16.54 -7.48
CA TRP A 51 0.00 -15.95 -7.28
C TRP A 51 1.07 -16.54 -8.19
N GLY A 52 0.97 -17.82 -8.55
CA GLY A 52 1.85 -18.43 -9.54
C GLY A 52 1.74 -17.76 -10.91
N ALA A 53 0.53 -17.49 -11.37
CA ALA A 53 0.31 -16.78 -12.62
C ALA A 53 0.80 -15.33 -12.56
N VAL A 54 0.53 -14.60 -11.47
CA VAL A 54 1.00 -13.21 -11.27
C VAL A 54 2.52 -13.16 -11.18
N ALA A 55 3.15 -14.09 -10.45
CA ALA A 55 4.61 -14.15 -10.34
C ALA A 55 5.27 -14.44 -11.69
N ALA A 56 4.75 -15.40 -12.46
CA ALA A 56 5.25 -15.70 -13.80
C ALA A 56 5.15 -14.47 -14.74
N TRP A 57 4.03 -13.74 -14.66
CA TRP A 57 3.82 -12.51 -15.42
C TRP A 57 4.84 -11.42 -15.05
N LEU A 58 5.13 -11.23 -13.74
CA LEU A 58 6.11 -10.27 -13.22
C LEU A 58 7.54 -10.66 -13.62
N VAL A 59 7.92 -11.92 -13.45
CA VAL A 59 9.26 -12.43 -13.81
C VAL A 59 9.53 -12.25 -15.31
N ALA A 60 8.52 -12.46 -16.15
CA ALA A 60 8.64 -12.21 -17.60
C ALA A 60 8.85 -10.72 -17.95
N ARG A 61 8.75 -9.80 -16.97
CA ARG A 61 8.94 -8.34 -17.11
C ARG A 61 9.95 -7.78 -16.12
N LYS A 62 10.86 -8.62 -15.65
CA LYS A 62 11.87 -8.24 -14.65
C LYS A 62 12.78 -7.12 -15.07
N GLU A 63 12.91 -6.88 -16.37
CA GLU A 63 13.68 -5.75 -16.92
C GLU A 63 13.16 -4.39 -16.46
N HIS A 64 11.93 -4.29 -15.96
CA HIS A 64 11.37 -3.06 -15.40
C HIS A 64 11.76 -2.84 -13.94
N PHE A 65 12.27 -3.85 -13.24
CA PHE A 65 12.59 -3.74 -11.83
C PHE A 65 13.78 -2.82 -11.61
N GLY A 66 13.55 -1.67 -10.99
CA GLY A 66 14.57 -0.72 -10.57
C GLY A 66 14.95 -0.88 -9.12
N ALA A 67 13.96 -1.00 -8.25
CA ALA A 67 14.16 -1.19 -6.81
C ALA A 67 13.01 -1.96 -6.16
N PHE A 68 13.35 -2.76 -5.15
CA PHE A 68 12.37 -3.32 -4.20
C PHE A 68 12.55 -2.66 -2.83
N TRP A 69 11.46 -2.48 -2.11
CA TRP A 69 11.48 -1.83 -0.80
C TRP A 69 10.51 -2.48 0.19
N ASN A 70 10.77 -2.33 1.49
CA ASN A 70 9.94 -2.86 2.57
C ASN A 70 9.58 -1.84 3.64
N ASN A 71 10.26 -0.69 3.68
CA ASN A 71 10.02 0.39 4.64
C ASN A 71 10.03 1.77 3.96
N ALA A 72 9.62 2.81 4.69
CA ALA A 72 9.47 4.16 4.14
C ALA A 72 10.80 4.76 3.64
N THR A 73 11.91 4.50 4.33
CA THR A 73 13.24 5.00 3.94
C THR A 73 13.65 4.39 2.60
N GLU A 74 13.56 3.07 2.45
CA GLU A 74 13.87 2.39 1.19
C GLU A 74 12.94 2.86 0.05
N ALA A 75 11.64 3.06 0.34
CA ALA A 75 10.69 3.59 -0.63
C ALA A 75 11.08 4.99 -1.10
N THR A 76 11.48 5.88 -0.19
CA THR A 76 11.96 7.22 -0.52
C THR A 76 13.23 7.16 -1.34
N SER A 77 14.26 6.40 -0.90
CA SER A 77 15.54 6.26 -1.61
C SER A 77 15.37 5.66 -3.02
N ALA A 78 14.37 4.80 -3.25
CA ALA A 78 14.09 4.29 -4.59
C ALA A 78 13.83 5.41 -5.60
N PHE A 79 13.14 6.48 -5.20
CA PHE A 79 12.82 7.61 -6.07
C PHE A 79 13.87 8.73 -6.04
N THR A 80 14.53 8.97 -4.91
CA THR A 80 15.48 10.10 -4.75
C THR A 80 16.91 9.73 -5.10
N GLU A 81 17.30 8.46 -4.99
CA GLU A 81 18.69 8.01 -5.12
C GLU A 81 18.87 6.91 -6.17
N ALA A 82 17.94 5.94 -6.25
CA ALA A 82 18.07 4.80 -7.15
C ALA A 82 17.54 5.06 -8.57
N GLY A 83 17.05 6.27 -8.86
CA GLY A 83 16.61 6.68 -10.19
C GLY A 83 15.28 6.09 -10.66
N CYS A 84 14.46 5.54 -9.75
CA CYS A 84 13.11 5.11 -10.09
C CYS A 84 12.23 6.33 -10.41
N VAL A 85 11.45 6.23 -11.47
CA VAL A 85 10.55 7.30 -11.94
C VAL A 85 9.08 6.98 -11.77
N ILE A 86 8.76 5.75 -11.46
CA ILE A 86 7.39 5.25 -11.22
C ILE A 86 7.43 4.09 -10.23
N GLY A 87 6.37 3.84 -9.49
CA GLY A 87 6.33 2.66 -8.62
C GLY A 87 5.12 2.61 -7.70
N GLN A 88 5.06 1.53 -6.96
CA GLN A 88 4.18 1.45 -5.80
C GLN A 88 4.82 2.17 -4.62
N THR A 89 4.02 2.89 -3.85
CA THR A 89 4.44 3.45 -2.57
C THR A 89 3.25 3.55 -1.61
N TRP A 90 3.52 3.77 -0.34
CA TRP A 90 2.48 4.19 0.59
C TRP A 90 2.07 5.64 0.28
N ASP A 91 0.84 5.97 0.63
CA ASP A 91 0.32 7.33 0.51
C ASP A 91 1.20 8.34 1.25
N THR A 92 1.54 8.05 2.50
CA THR A 92 2.44 8.90 3.30
C THR A 92 3.76 9.20 2.58
N THR A 93 4.44 8.19 2.04
CA THR A 93 5.70 8.39 1.31
C THR A 93 5.46 9.20 0.03
N GLY A 94 4.43 8.86 -0.75
CA GLY A 94 4.11 9.56 -2.00
C GLY A 94 3.73 11.02 -1.78
N LEU A 95 2.95 11.32 -0.73
CA LEU A 95 2.54 12.67 -0.38
C LEU A 95 3.71 13.51 0.17
N LEU A 96 4.59 12.91 0.96
CA LEU A 96 5.80 13.59 1.45
C LEU A 96 6.78 13.89 0.31
N LEU A 97 6.99 12.95 -0.63
CA LEU A 97 7.80 13.19 -1.83
C LEU A 97 7.23 14.35 -2.66
N ASN A 98 5.90 14.39 -2.87
CA ASN A 98 5.24 15.49 -3.58
C ASN A 98 5.40 16.83 -2.86
N ARG A 99 5.32 16.86 -1.53
CA ARG A 99 5.54 18.06 -0.74
C ARG A 99 6.95 18.62 -0.91
N ASP A 100 7.95 17.73 -0.92
CA ASP A 100 9.36 18.10 -1.02
C ASP A 100 9.78 18.39 -2.47
N ASN A 101 9.13 17.78 -3.46
CA ASN A 101 9.33 18.05 -4.89
C ASN A 101 8.02 17.77 -5.66
N ALA A 102 7.43 18.81 -6.23
CA ALA A 102 6.17 18.78 -6.97
C ALA A 102 6.20 17.93 -8.26
N ASP A 103 7.38 17.51 -8.74
CA ASP A 103 7.49 16.58 -9.87
C ASP A 103 7.03 15.16 -9.51
N PHE A 104 7.06 14.80 -8.23
CA PHE A 104 6.46 13.56 -7.75
C PHE A 104 4.96 13.70 -7.62
N VAL A 105 4.21 12.79 -8.20
CA VAL A 105 2.75 12.78 -8.15
C VAL A 105 2.26 11.44 -7.62
N TYR A 106 1.57 11.46 -6.48
CA TYR A 106 0.90 10.28 -5.95
C TYR A 106 -0.49 10.14 -6.58
N ARG A 107 -0.82 8.95 -7.06
CA ARG A 107 -2.08 8.66 -7.76
C ARG A 107 -2.68 7.33 -7.32
N ALA A 108 -4.01 7.30 -7.25
CA ALA A 108 -4.76 6.06 -7.10
C ALA A 108 -4.73 5.26 -8.40
N PRO A 109 -4.41 3.95 -8.36
CA PRO A 109 -4.58 3.08 -9.54
C PRO A 109 -6.06 2.84 -9.83
N LYS A 110 -6.38 2.61 -11.11
CA LYS A 110 -7.76 2.35 -11.58
C LYS A 110 -8.33 1.06 -10.98
N GLU A 111 -7.47 0.11 -10.72
CA GLU A 111 -7.81 -1.21 -10.22
C GLU A 111 -8.20 -1.20 -8.74
N GLY A 112 -7.88 -0.12 -8.05
CA GLY A 112 -8.15 0.12 -6.64
C GLY A 112 -6.90 0.34 -5.81
N ILE A 113 -7.03 1.11 -4.74
CA ILE A 113 -5.99 1.31 -3.73
C ILE A 113 -6.02 0.14 -2.75
N ILE A 114 -4.87 -0.50 -2.56
CA ILE A 114 -4.71 -1.51 -1.50
C ILE A 114 -4.67 -0.80 -0.15
N THR A 115 -5.65 -1.10 0.69
CA THR A 115 -5.95 -0.35 1.91
C THR A 115 -5.99 -1.25 3.14
N TRP A 116 -5.59 -0.71 4.28
CA TRP A 116 -5.76 -1.32 5.60
C TRP A 116 -6.04 -0.24 6.65
N LEU A 117 -6.46 -0.66 7.82
CA LEU A 117 -6.67 0.20 8.97
C LEU A 117 -5.72 -0.19 10.10
N ASP A 118 -4.82 0.72 10.45
CA ASP A 118 -3.98 0.56 11.64
C ASP A 118 -4.78 0.92 12.89
N SER A 119 -4.61 0.14 13.94
CA SER A 119 -5.33 0.32 15.19
C SER A 119 -4.47 -0.01 16.41
N PHE A 120 -4.85 0.53 17.56
CA PHE A 120 -4.26 0.15 18.83
C PHE A 120 -4.94 -1.09 19.40
N GLY A 121 -4.16 -2.07 19.83
CA GLY A 121 -4.63 -3.24 20.55
C GLY A 121 -3.99 -3.35 21.93
N MET A 122 -4.80 -3.58 22.97
CA MET A 122 -4.28 -3.84 24.31
C MET A 122 -4.01 -5.33 24.50
N LEU A 123 -2.82 -5.70 24.93
CA LEU A 123 -2.49 -7.08 25.27
C LEU A 123 -3.31 -7.56 26.48
N LYS A 124 -3.73 -8.83 26.48
CA LYS A 124 -4.56 -9.42 27.54
C LYS A 124 -3.96 -9.28 28.95
N GLN A 125 -2.65 -9.26 29.05
CA GLN A 125 -1.91 -9.16 30.31
C GLN A 125 -1.11 -7.86 30.40
N ALA A 126 -1.59 -6.78 29.81
CA ALA A 126 -0.91 -5.48 29.86
C ALA A 126 -0.74 -5.06 31.34
N PRO A 127 0.47 -4.68 31.78
CA PRO A 127 0.72 -4.32 33.17
C PRO A 127 0.08 -2.99 33.59
N ASN A 128 -0.24 -2.13 32.61
CA ASN A 128 -0.81 -0.78 32.80
C ASN A 128 -2.06 -0.54 31.96
N PRO A 129 -3.17 -1.31 32.15
CA PRO A 129 -4.34 -1.22 31.28
C PRO A 129 -5.03 0.15 31.33
N THR A 130 -5.09 0.79 32.48
CA THR A 130 -5.67 2.12 32.62
C THR A 130 -4.94 3.18 31.82
N GLN A 131 -3.62 3.17 31.87
CA GLN A 131 -2.79 4.11 31.09
C GLN A 131 -2.88 3.81 29.60
N ALA A 132 -2.94 2.54 29.19
CA ALA A 132 -3.14 2.14 27.81
C ALA A 132 -4.47 2.69 27.24
N VAL A 133 -5.56 2.54 27.99
CA VAL A 133 -6.86 3.11 27.59
C VAL A 133 -6.82 4.64 27.54
N ALA A 134 -6.18 5.29 28.52
CA ALA A 134 -6.02 6.75 28.51
C ALA A 134 -5.25 7.23 27.27
N PHE A 135 -4.17 6.52 26.88
CA PHE A 135 -3.41 6.82 25.68
C PHE A 135 -4.26 6.62 24.41
N MET A 136 -4.98 5.50 24.29
CA MET A 136 -5.85 5.27 23.14
C MET A 136 -6.93 6.37 23.02
N ASN A 137 -7.56 6.76 24.14
CA ASN A 137 -8.54 7.84 24.15
C ASN A 137 -7.92 9.20 23.76
N PHE A 138 -6.69 9.47 24.16
CA PHE A 138 -5.96 10.66 23.74
C PHE A 138 -5.75 10.65 22.21
N MET A 139 -5.32 9.53 21.64
CA MET A 139 -5.09 9.40 20.20
C MET A 139 -6.37 9.49 19.37
N LEU A 140 -7.54 9.23 19.97
CA LEU A 140 -8.86 9.34 19.32
C LEU A 140 -9.47 10.74 19.40
N GLN A 141 -8.76 11.73 19.95
CA GLN A 141 -9.22 13.13 19.93
C GLN A 141 -9.04 13.70 18.52
N PRO A 142 -10.01 14.46 17.99
CA PRO A 142 -9.93 15.04 16.65
C PRO A 142 -8.68 15.92 16.41
N GLU A 143 -8.33 16.77 17.39
CA GLU A 143 -7.14 17.60 17.31
C GLU A 143 -5.85 16.75 17.18
N VAL A 144 -5.76 15.66 17.95
CA VAL A 144 -4.61 14.75 17.91
C VAL A 144 -4.55 14.00 16.58
N GLY A 145 -5.71 13.59 16.05
CA GLY A 145 -5.83 12.99 14.73
C GLY A 145 -5.37 13.91 13.61
N GLY A 146 -5.74 15.19 13.65
CA GLY A 146 -5.28 16.20 12.69
C GLY A 146 -3.79 16.48 12.80
N MET A 147 -3.28 16.63 14.02
CA MET A 147 -1.85 16.79 14.27
C MET A 147 -1.04 15.58 13.79
N PHE A 148 -1.54 14.36 14.00
CA PHE A 148 -0.92 13.15 13.52
C PHE A 148 -0.83 13.13 11.99
N ALA A 149 -1.93 13.47 11.30
CA ALA A 149 -1.96 13.56 9.85
C ALA A 149 -0.93 14.57 9.30
N ASN A 150 -0.89 15.78 9.89
CA ASN A 150 0.05 16.84 9.47
C ASN A 150 1.52 16.43 9.64
N ASN A 151 1.85 15.72 10.72
CA ASN A 151 3.23 15.39 11.05
C ASN A 151 3.73 14.12 10.34
N THR A 152 2.86 13.18 10.06
CA THR A 152 3.25 11.86 9.55
C THR A 152 2.86 11.63 8.09
N GLY A 153 1.92 12.41 7.55
CA GLY A 153 1.32 12.17 6.24
C GLY A 153 0.30 11.02 6.22
N TYR A 154 0.04 10.35 7.36
CA TYR A 154 -0.98 9.31 7.44
C TYR A 154 -2.38 9.90 7.58
N ASN A 155 -3.35 9.28 6.91
CA ASN A 155 -4.75 9.63 7.08
C ASN A 155 -5.28 9.17 8.44
N SER A 156 -6.00 10.04 9.12
CA SER A 156 -6.66 9.70 10.38
C SER A 156 -8.08 9.17 10.14
N ALA A 157 -8.43 8.05 10.78
CA ALA A 157 -9.79 7.53 10.80
C ALA A 157 -10.68 8.16 11.90
N VAL A 158 -10.16 9.12 12.64
CA VAL A 158 -10.89 9.80 13.72
C VAL A 158 -11.86 10.82 13.14
N THR A 159 -13.13 10.70 13.48
CA THR A 159 -14.17 11.65 13.06
C THR A 159 -13.82 13.07 13.54
N GLY A 160 -13.85 14.05 12.64
CA GLY A 160 -13.50 15.44 12.92
C GLY A 160 -12.00 15.75 12.86
N ALA A 161 -11.11 14.78 12.69
CA ALA A 161 -9.67 15.04 12.57
C ALA A 161 -9.33 15.94 11.37
N ALA A 162 -10.09 15.87 10.29
CA ALA A 162 -9.92 16.70 9.12
C ALA A 162 -10.04 18.22 9.41
N ASP A 163 -10.82 18.60 10.42
CA ASP A 163 -10.97 20.02 10.80
C ASP A 163 -9.67 20.60 11.37
N PHE A 164 -8.79 19.76 11.90
CA PHE A 164 -7.49 20.10 12.47
C PHE A 164 -6.31 19.76 11.55
N ALA A 165 -6.57 19.20 10.38
CA ALA A 165 -5.55 18.99 9.37
C ALA A 165 -5.22 20.30 8.64
N SER A 166 -3.95 20.43 8.18
CA SER A 166 -3.52 21.61 7.40
C SER A 166 -4.24 21.66 6.05
N GLU A 167 -4.41 22.85 5.50
CA GLU A 167 -5.01 23.04 4.17
C GLU A 167 -4.20 22.32 3.07
N GLU A 168 -2.89 22.26 3.23
CA GLU A 168 -2.03 21.49 2.32
C GLU A 168 -2.34 20.00 2.37
N PHE A 169 -2.44 19.41 3.57
CA PHE A 169 -2.81 18.00 3.73
C PHE A 169 -4.19 17.72 3.16
N LYS A 170 -5.20 18.56 3.44
CA LYS A 170 -6.55 18.45 2.91
C LYS A 170 -6.57 18.48 1.38
N ARG A 171 -5.81 19.40 0.78
CA ARG A 171 -5.69 19.51 -0.67
C ARG A 171 -5.10 18.24 -1.27
N GLN A 172 -3.95 17.79 -0.77
CA GLN A 172 -3.29 16.56 -1.24
C GLN A 172 -4.19 15.33 -1.09
N PHE A 173 -4.91 15.23 0.04
CA PHE A 173 -5.87 14.14 0.26
C PHE A 173 -6.99 14.17 -0.79
N ASN A 174 -7.63 15.31 -0.98
CA ASN A 174 -8.75 15.46 -1.91
C ASN A 174 -8.35 15.24 -3.37
N ASP A 175 -7.12 15.60 -3.75
CA ASP A 175 -6.59 15.37 -5.10
C ASP A 175 -6.42 13.88 -5.42
N VAL A 176 -6.21 13.03 -4.41
CA VAL A 176 -6.02 11.58 -4.56
C VAL A 176 -7.30 10.79 -4.27
N TYR A 177 -7.97 11.10 -3.17
CA TYR A 177 -9.07 10.31 -2.62
C TYR A 177 -10.43 10.91 -3.00
N THR A 178 -10.71 10.89 -4.29
CA THR A 178 -12.05 11.24 -4.82
C THR A 178 -13.10 10.22 -4.37
N THR A 179 -14.38 10.54 -4.50
CA THR A 179 -15.48 9.62 -4.17
C THR A 179 -15.34 8.28 -4.89
N ASP A 180 -14.96 8.30 -6.16
CA ASP A 180 -14.77 7.07 -6.95
C ASP A 180 -13.60 6.23 -6.44
N VAL A 181 -12.49 6.87 -6.07
CA VAL A 181 -11.33 6.20 -5.48
C VAL A 181 -11.69 5.57 -4.13
N LEU A 182 -12.38 6.30 -3.26
CA LEU A 182 -12.86 5.78 -1.97
C LEU A 182 -13.83 4.61 -2.14
N GLY A 183 -14.70 4.67 -3.16
CA GLY A 183 -15.62 3.58 -3.49
C GLY A 183 -14.93 2.34 -4.08
N ASN A 184 -13.71 2.48 -4.60
CA ASN A 184 -12.93 1.40 -5.22
C ASN A 184 -11.73 0.93 -4.37
N MET A 185 -11.67 1.28 -3.07
CA MET A 185 -10.63 0.76 -2.19
C MET A 185 -10.68 -0.77 -2.11
N TRP A 186 -9.50 -1.38 -2.12
CA TRP A 186 -9.35 -2.82 -1.89
C TRP A 186 -8.77 -3.05 -0.49
N TRP A 187 -9.57 -3.66 0.38
CA TRP A 187 -9.19 -3.90 1.76
C TRP A 187 -8.46 -5.23 1.93
N TRP A 188 -7.30 -5.22 2.60
CA TRP A 188 -6.66 -6.43 3.04
C TRP A 188 -7.64 -7.25 3.88
N GLN A 189 -7.72 -8.55 3.58
CA GLN A 189 -8.56 -9.48 4.31
C GLN A 189 -7.79 -10.06 5.50
N ALA A 190 -8.51 -10.68 6.45
CA ALA A 190 -7.88 -11.43 7.52
C ALA A 190 -7.04 -12.57 6.95
N ASP A 191 -5.79 -12.68 7.40
CA ASP A 191 -4.88 -13.73 6.94
C ASP A 191 -5.39 -15.11 7.34
N THR A 192 -5.42 -16.04 6.37
CA THR A 192 -5.56 -17.45 6.65
C THR A 192 -4.18 -18.05 6.97
N PRO A 193 -4.09 -19.22 7.65
CA PRO A 193 -2.80 -19.82 8.01
C PRO A 193 -1.85 -20.05 6.82
N PHE A 194 -2.37 -20.30 5.63
CA PHE A 194 -1.60 -20.55 4.41
C PHE A 194 -1.23 -19.27 3.64
N PHE A 195 -1.92 -18.15 3.88
CA PHE A 195 -1.80 -16.94 3.07
C PHE A 195 -0.36 -16.39 3.05
N ALA A 196 0.19 -16.07 4.21
CA ALA A 196 1.52 -15.46 4.30
C ALA A 196 2.65 -16.41 3.83
N PRO A 197 2.66 -17.71 4.20
CA PRO A 197 3.66 -18.64 3.69
C PRO A 197 3.68 -18.72 2.16
N ILE A 198 2.53 -18.94 1.52
CA ILE A 198 2.45 -19.11 0.07
C ILE A 198 2.77 -17.79 -0.64
N ARG A 199 2.23 -16.65 -0.17
CA ARG A 199 2.57 -15.35 -0.72
C ARG A 199 4.08 -15.10 -0.70
N ASN A 200 4.75 -15.38 0.42
CA ASN A 200 6.19 -15.12 0.57
C ASN A 200 7.02 -16.01 -0.37
N GLU A 201 6.62 -17.24 -0.62
CA GLU A 201 7.24 -18.13 -1.61
C GLU A 201 7.27 -17.47 -2.99
N PHE A 202 6.14 -16.95 -3.48
CA PHE A 202 6.08 -16.28 -4.77
C PHE A 202 6.73 -14.91 -4.80
N VAL A 203 6.71 -14.15 -3.69
CA VAL A 203 7.46 -12.90 -3.56
C VAL A 203 8.95 -13.16 -3.68
N GLU A 204 9.47 -14.21 -3.07
CA GLU A 204 10.89 -14.60 -3.19
C GLU A 204 11.26 -14.94 -4.63
N ILE A 205 10.41 -15.66 -5.35
CA ILE A 205 10.61 -15.94 -6.80
C ILE A 205 10.73 -14.63 -7.60
N ILE A 206 9.86 -13.64 -7.32
CA ILE A 206 9.86 -12.35 -8.02
C ILE A 206 11.13 -11.54 -7.70
N THR A 207 11.52 -11.50 -6.44
CA THR A 207 12.65 -10.65 -6.00
C THR A 207 14.01 -11.21 -6.35
N ASN A 208 14.12 -12.53 -6.59
CA ASN A 208 15.34 -13.21 -6.99
C ASN A 208 15.46 -13.41 -8.52
N ALA A 209 14.50 -12.92 -9.29
CA ALA A 209 14.52 -13.03 -10.75
C ALA A 209 15.48 -12.02 -11.38
#